data_b83762cabb82fb724dd55d42722781d5
#
_entry.id   b83762cabb82fb724dd55d42722781d5
#
_cell.length_a   1.000
_cell.length_b   1.000
_cell.length_c   1.000
_cell.angle_alpha   90.00
_cell.angle_beta   90.00
_cell.angle_gamma   90.00
#
_symmetry.space_group_name_H-M   'P 1'
#
loop_
_entity.id
_entity.type
_entity.pdbx_description
1 polymer ?
#
loop_
_entity_poly.entity_id
_entity_poly.type
_entity_poly.pdbx_seq_one_letter_code
_entity_poly.pdbx_strand_id
1 'polypeptide(L)'
;MELITEGRVRLTLKLLDGSDEFYSWNLATVFLRNVVMGEKYVEPVGTMTVTNETTGAKATIEFKQKGMFGGRSEDVQIESYNADGVHTGVGLIGTWTTSLRILEAGKAAGAEIWHAGDLVDNAAHTYGLTTFAASLNEITELEKGKLPPTDCRLRPDQRAAEMGDLETAEIWKAKLEASQRTRRKEAEERGQPHKPRWFVKVEGGDDGEEVWKLKGGKEGYWEERAKGTWTGVENILTEYSGRETE
;
A
#
# COMPACT_ATOMS: atom_id res chain seq x y z
N MET A 1 -16.66 12.35 2.99
CA MET A 1 -15.38 12.51 3.70
C MET A 1 -14.28 12.33 2.69
N GLU A 2 -13.33 13.23 2.69
CA GLU A 2 -12.19 13.26 1.77
C GLU A 2 -10.95 12.72 2.50
N LEU A 3 -10.18 11.88 1.83
CA LEU A 3 -8.91 11.33 2.29
C LEU A 3 -7.84 11.79 1.31
N ILE A 4 -6.94 12.64 1.77
CA ILE A 4 -5.81 13.14 1.00
C ILE A 4 -4.57 12.38 1.46
N THR A 5 -3.89 11.74 0.53
CA THR A 5 -2.62 11.09 0.78
C THR A 5 -1.50 12.06 0.45
N GLU A 6 -0.70 12.41 1.46
CA GLU A 6 0.49 13.24 1.28
C GLU A 6 1.69 12.37 0.92
N GLY A 7 2.64 12.96 0.22
CA GLY A 7 3.87 12.30 -0.22
C GLY A 7 3.81 11.78 -1.65
N ARG A 8 4.95 11.30 -2.11
CA ARG A 8 5.17 10.84 -3.49
C ARG A 8 5.65 9.39 -3.49
N VAL A 9 5.04 8.58 -4.34
CA VAL A 9 5.56 7.24 -4.64
C VAL A 9 6.70 7.37 -5.64
N ARG A 10 7.78 6.63 -5.41
CA ARG A 10 8.93 6.54 -6.32
C ARG A 10 9.22 5.09 -6.64
N LEU A 11 9.48 4.81 -7.91
CA LEU A 11 9.84 3.50 -8.43
C LEU A 11 11.13 3.62 -9.22
N THR A 12 12.06 2.71 -8.96
CA THR A 12 13.24 2.50 -9.82
C THR A 12 13.05 1.20 -10.59
N LEU A 13 13.01 1.28 -11.89
CA LEU A 13 12.93 0.13 -12.79
C LEU A 13 14.32 -0.16 -13.36
N LYS A 14 14.84 -1.34 -13.07
CA LYS A 14 16.10 -1.82 -13.65
C LYS A 14 15.83 -2.43 -15.01
N LEU A 15 16.40 -1.85 -16.04
CA LEU A 15 16.25 -2.32 -17.40
C LEU A 15 17.24 -3.44 -17.72
N LEU A 16 16.94 -4.18 -18.79
CA LEU A 16 17.76 -5.32 -19.22
C LEU A 16 19.18 -4.92 -19.69
N ASP A 17 19.35 -3.68 -20.15
CA ASP A 17 20.64 -3.12 -20.54
C ASP A 17 21.52 -2.66 -19.36
N GLY A 18 20.98 -2.79 -18.13
CA GLY A 18 21.64 -2.39 -16.89
C GLY A 18 21.42 -0.94 -16.49
N SER A 19 20.70 -0.15 -17.28
CA SER A 19 20.30 1.20 -16.90
C SER A 19 19.12 1.20 -15.93
N ASP A 20 18.92 2.31 -15.23
CA ASP A 20 17.79 2.52 -14.32
C ASP A 20 16.88 3.60 -14.90
N GLU A 21 15.56 3.37 -14.84
CA GLU A 21 14.54 4.38 -15.02
C GLU A 21 13.86 4.73 -13.71
N PHE A 22 13.63 6.01 -13.50
CA PHE A 22 12.99 6.53 -12.27
C PHE A 22 11.60 7.05 -12.60
N TYR A 23 10.63 6.62 -11.81
CA TYR A 23 9.24 7.04 -11.92
C TYR A 23 8.75 7.63 -10.61
N SER A 24 7.87 8.61 -10.70
CA SER A 24 7.22 9.18 -9.53
C SER A 24 5.77 9.55 -9.79
N TRP A 25 4.94 9.50 -8.74
CA TRP A 25 3.55 9.96 -8.76
C TRP A 25 3.04 10.24 -7.36
N ASN A 26 2.03 11.09 -7.26
CA ASN A 26 1.22 11.26 -6.05
C ASN A 26 -0.03 10.39 -6.18
N LEU A 27 -0.52 9.88 -5.06
CA LEU A 27 -1.76 9.11 -5.05
C LEU A 27 -2.97 10.03 -5.30
N ALA A 28 -3.98 9.49 -5.95
CA ALA A 28 -5.24 10.21 -6.15
C ALA A 28 -5.94 10.46 -4.80
N THR A 29 -6.68 11.57 -4.73
CA THR A 29 -7.60 11.82 -3.62
C THR A 29 -8.70 10.78 -3.60
N VAL A 30 -9.06 10.29 -2.41
CA VAL A 30 -10.08 9.28 -2.21
C VAL A 30 -11.25 9.86 -1.43
N PHE A 31 -12.48 9.63 -1.90
CA PHE A 31 -13.69 10.03 -1.21
C PHE A 31 -14.41 8.82 -0.61
N LEU A 32 -14.79 8.93 0.66
CA LEU A 32 -15.81 8.07 1.26
C LEU A 32 -17.18 8.69 0.98
N ARG A 33 -18.00 7.97 0.23
CA ARG A 33 -19.35 8.36 -0.19
C ARG A 33 -20.41 7.75 0.72
N ASN A 34 -21.62 8.28 0.63
CA ASN A 34 -22.82 7.78 1.32
C ASN A 34 -22.65 7.65 2.84
N VAL A 35 -21.92 8.58 3.47
CA VAL A 35 -21.60 8.53 4.91
C VAL A 35 -22.86 8.61 5.77
N VAL A 36 -23.90 9.34 5.31
CA VAL A 36 -25.14 9.59 6.04
C VAL A 36 -26.22 8.59 5.68
N MET A 37 -26.36 8.23 4.42
CA MET A 37 -27.44 7.36 3.93
C MET A 37 -26.98 6.55 2.70
N GLY A 38 -27.39 5.28 2.62
CA GLY A 38 -27.06 4.34 1.54
C GLY A 38 -25.83 3.49 1.87
N GLU A 39 -25.46 2.63 0.93
CA GLU A 39 -24.27 1.78 1.05
C GLU A 39 -23.00 2.64 0.91
N LYS A 40 -22.14 2.59 1.92
CA LYS A 40 -20.87 3.33 1.94
C LYS A 40 -19.89 2.70 0.96
N TYR A 41 -19.22 3.53 0.17
CA TYR A 41 -18.13 3.09 -0.71
C TYR A 41 -17.03 4.13 -0.78
N VAL A 42 -15.86 3.68 -1.19
CA VAL A 42 -14.67 4.52 -1.42
C VAL A 42 -14.39 4.57 -2.91
N GLU A 43 -14.05 5.75 -3.42
CA GLU A 43 -13.64 5.92 -4.80
C GLU A 43 -12.48 6.91 -4.93
N PRO A 44 -11.47 6.62 -5.76
CA PRO A 44 -10.51 7.63 -6.19
C PRO A 44 -11.19 8.65 -7.10
N VAL A 45 -10.74 9.89 -7.04
CA VAL A 45 -11.31 10.98 -7.85
C VAL A 45 -10.22 11.86 -8.45
N GLY A 46 -10.58 12.52 -9.55
CA GLY A 46 -9.70 13.46 -10.23
C GLY A 46 -8.65 12.77 -11.10
N THR A 47 -7.48 13.36 -11.13
CA THR A 47 -6.41 12.96 -12.03
C THR A 47 -5.15 12.63 -11.25
N MET A 48 -4.49 11.55 -11.60
CA MET A 48 -3.16 11.17 -11.11
C MET A 48 -2.19 11.17 -12.28
N THR A 49 -0.97 11.70 -12.08
CA THR A 49 0.06 11.72 -13.11
C THR A 49 1.26 10.91 -12.67
N VAL A 50 1.66 9.94 -13.47
CA VAL A 50 2.92 9.21 -13.36
C VAL A 50 3.93 9.88 -14.27
N THR A 51 5.08 10.26 -13.73
CA THR A 51 6.18 10.88 -14.48
C THR A 51 7.35 9.92 -14.54
N ASN A 52 7.87 9.67 -15.73
CA ASN A 52 9.20 9.09 -15.92
C ASN A 52 10.23 10.20 -15.75
N GLU A 53 10.89 10.25 -14.62
CA GLU A 53 11.86 11.30 -14.28
C GLU A 53 13.15 11.21 -15.14
N THR A 54 13.42 10.04 -15.71
CA THR A 54 14.58 9.82 -16.57
C THR A 54 14.38 10.40 -17.95
N THR A 55 13.19 10.22 -18.53
CA THR A 55 12.90 10.62 -19.91
C THR A 55 12.05 11.88 -20.03
N GLY A 56 11.34 12.27 -18.96
CA GLY A 56 10.35 13.34 -18.97
C GLY A 56 8.97 12.94 -19.51
N ALA A 57 8.80 11.70 -19.96
CA ALA A 57 7.51 11.19 -20.42
C ALA A 57 6.51 11.08 -19.26
N LYS A 58 5.21 11.18 -19.56
CA LYS A 58 4.14 11.17 -18.55
C LYS A 58 2.99 10.29 -18.95
N ALA A 59 2.29 9.75 -17.96
CA ALA A 59 0.98 9.15 -18.11
C ALA A 59 -0.01 9.79 -17.15
N THR A 60 -1.15 10.22 -17.66
CA THR A 60 -2.23 10.84 -16.88
C THR A 60 -3.38 9.87 -16.74
N ILE A 61 -3.75 9.56 -15.53
CA ILE A 61 -4.85 8.65 -15.17
C ILE A 61 -6.04 9.49 -14.71
N GLU A 62 -7.13 9.44 -15.41
CA GLU A 62 -8.39 10.08 -15.03
C GLU A 62 -9.34 9.04 -14.44
N PHE A 63 -9.74 9.24 -13.18
CA PHE A 63 -10.77 8.45 -12.52
C PHE A 63 -12.14 9.03 -12.87
N LYS A 64 -12.91 8.32 -13.70
CA LYS A 64 -14.21 8.77 -14.15
C LYS A 64 -15.22 8.71 -13.02
N GLN A 65 -16.05 9.72 -12.91
CA GLN A 65 -17.13 9.79 -11.93
C GLN A 65 -18.48 9.67 -12.63
N LYS A 66 -19.38 8.91 -12.06
CA LYS A 66 -20.80 8.97 -12.43
C LYS A 66 -21.40 10.23 -11.81
N GLY A 67 -22.27 10.92 -12.54
CA GLY A 67 -22.95 12.12 -12.06
C GLY A 67 -23.75 11.86 -10.78
N MET A 68 -24.31 12.92 -10.19
CA MET A 68 -24.91 12.98 -8.85
C MET A 68 -25.88 11.85 -8.48
N PHE A 69 -26.45 11.15 -9.48
CA PHE A 69 -27.39 10.02 -9.29
C PHE A 69 -26.85 8.70 -9.82
N GLY A 70 -25.59 8.64 -10.25
CA GLY A 70 -25.05 7.50 -10.99
C GLY A 70 -24.39 6.38 -10.15
N GLY A 71 -24.22 6.57 -8.84
CA GLY A 71 -23.52 5.61 -7.96
C GLY A 71 -22.02 5.56 -8.19
N ARG A 72 -21.39 4.46 -7.78
CA ARG A 72 -19.93 4.24 -7.90
C ARG A 72 -19.50 4.09 -9.36
N SER A 73 -18.42 4.74 -9.74
CA SER A 73 -17.68 4.46 -10.98
C SER A 73 -16.34 3.82 -10.69
N GLU A 74 -15.97 2.87 -11.54
CA GLU A 74 -14.67 2.21 -11.49
C GLU A 74 -13.87 2.48 -12.77
N ASP A 75 -14.46 3.22 -13.69
CA ASP A 75 -13.89 3.50 -15.00
C ASP A 75 -12.69 4.41 -14.90
N VAL A 76 -11.64 4.08 -15.64
CA VAL A 76 -10.43 4.88 -15.79
C VAL A 76 -10.06 5.05 -17.25
N GLN A 77 -9.48 6.19 -17.55
CA GLN A 77 -8.83 6.46 -18.83
C GLN A 77 -7.41 6.95 -18.56
N ILE A 78 -6.45 6.37 -19.26
CA ILE A 78 -5.04 6.71 -19.14
C ILE A 78 -4.56 7.22 -20.49
N GLU A 79 -3.89 8.36 -20.49
CA GLU A 79 -3.30 8.96 -21.69
C GLU A 79 -1.79 9.13 -21.47
N SER A 80 -1.01 8.86 -22.50
CA SER A 80 0.44 8.99 -22.43
C SER A 80 0.97 10.14 -23.29
N TYR A 81 2.01 10.78 -22.79
CA TYR A 81 2.65 11.96 -23.37
C TYR A 81 4.17 11.75 -23.41
N ASN A 82 4.81 12.21 -24.47
CA ASN A 82 6.26 12.25 -24.53
C ASN A 82 6.84 13.38 -23.65
N ALA A 83 8.16 13.54 -23.65
CA ALA A 83 8.86 14.57 -22.88
C ALA A 83 8.42 16.02 -23.24
N ASP A 84 8.04 16.23 -24.49
CA ASP A 84 7.59 17.55 -24.97
C ASP A 84 6.11 17.84 -24.63
N GLY A 85 5.43 16.92 -23.95
CA GLY A 85 4.01 17.03 -23.61
C GLY A 85 3.07 16.72 -24.76
N VAL A 86 3.56 16.15 -25.86
CA VAL A 86 2.75 15.72 -26.99
C VAL A 86 2.14 14.36 -26.72
N HIS A 87 0.82 14.25 -26.91
CA HIS A 87 0.11 12.98 -26.77
C HIS A 87 0.65 11.93 -27.75
N THR A 88 0.95 10.74 -27.24
CA THR A 88 1.60 9.68 -28.05
C THR A 88 0.65 8.95 -28.98
N GLY A 89 -0.65 9.15 -28.84
CA GLY A 89 -1.69 8.39 -29.56
C GLY A 89 -2.01 7.04 -28.92
N VAL A 90 -1.36 6.69 -27.81
CA VAL A 90 -1.59 5.44 -27.07
C VAL A 90 -1.98 5.77 -25.65
N GLY A 91 -2.90 4.99 -25.12
CA GLY A 91 -3.37 5.08 -23.73
C GLY A 91 -3.94 3.75 -23.27
N LEU A 92 -4.63 3.76 -22.16
CA LEU A 92 -5.35 2.62 -21.63
C LEU A 92 -6.77 3.04 -21.24
N ILE A 93 -7.68 2.09 -21.30
CA ILE A 93 -9.06 2.24 -20.84
C ILE A 93 -9.51 0.98 -20.11
N GLY A 94 -10.37 1.11 -19.14
CA GLY A 94 -10.92 -0.01 -18.37
C GLY A 94 -11.42 0.41 -17.01
N THR A 95 -11.30 -0.49 -16.06
CA THR A 95 -11.66 -0.24 -14.66
C THR A 95 -10.46 -0.49 -13.76
N TRP A 96 -10.26 0.36 -12.78
CA TRP A 96 -9.15 0.20 -11.82
C TRP A 96 -9.31 -1.02 -10.90
N THR A 97 -10.47 -1.69 -10.94
CA THR A 97 -10.77 -2.88 -10.13
C THR A 97 -10.67 -4.20 -10.89
N THR A 98 -10.79 -4.20 -12.22
CA THR A 98 -10.86 -5.45 -12.97
C THR A 98 -9.85 -5.59 -14.10
N SER A 99 -9.81 -4.68 -15.08
CA SER A 99 -8.88 -4.82 -16.19
C SER A 99 -8.59 -3.53 -16.93
N LEU A 100 -7.43 -3.50 -17.61
CA LEU A 100 -7.01 -2.42 -18.49
C LEU A 100 -6.67 -2.94 -19.89
N ARG A 101 -7.12 -2.21 -20.90
CA ARG A 101 -6.93 -2.51 -22.34
C ARG A 101 -6.22 -1.35 -23.03
N ILE A 102 -5.42 -1.67 -24.04
CA ILE A 102 -4.77 -0.64 -24.84
C ILE A 102 -5.85 0.16 -25.60
N LEU A 103 -5.71 1.48 -25.61
CA LEU A 103 -6.50 2.40 -26.40
C LEU A 103 -5.57 3.17 -27.32
N GLU A 104 -5.74 2.99 -28.64
CA GLU A 104 -5.04 3.77 -29.64
C GLU A 104 -6.01 4.80 -30.25
N ALA A 105 -5.48 5.99 -30.55
CA ALA A 105 -6.29 7.08 -31.11
C ALA A 105 -7.04 6.63 -32.37
N GLY A 106 -8.36 6.82 -32.38
CA GLY A 106 -9.23 6.47 -33.50
C GLY A 106 -9.51 4.97 -33.68
N LYS A 107 -9.09 4.12 -32.73
CA LYS A 107 -9.37 2.67 -32.76
C LYS A 107 -10.28 2.25 -31.60
N ALA A 108 -10.91 1.10 -31.76
CA ALA A 108 -11.59 0.44 -30.65
C ALA A 108 -10.56 -0.07 -29.63
N ALA A 109 -11.00 -0.32 -28.37
CA ALA A 109 -10.15 -0.88 -27.33
C ALA A 109 -9.51 -2.20 -27.81
N GLY A 110 -8.18 -2.26 -27.70
CA GLY A 110 -7.35 -3.36 -28.16
C GLY A 110 -7.13 -4.45 -27.11
N ALA A 111 -5.92 -5.02 -27.09
CA ALA A 111 -5.55 -6.11 -26.20
C ALA A 111 -5.66 -5.71 -24.72
N GLU A 112 -6.09 -6.63 -23.90
CA GLU A 112 -6.02 -6.53 -22.45
C GLU A 112 -4.55 -6.71 -22.01
N ILE A 113 -4.05 -5.79 -21.19
CA ILE A 113 -2.67 -5.79 -20.71
C ILE A 113 -2.57 -6.00 -19.21
N TRP A 114 -3.68 -5.83 -18.51
CA TRP A 114 -3.77 -6.09 -17.08
C TRP A 114 -5.16 -6.60 -16.73
N HIS A 115 -5.20 -7.56 -15.85
CA HIS A 115 -6.41 -8.10 -15.24
C HIS A 115 -6.16 -8.32 -13.75
N ALA A 116 -7.12 -7.97 -12.91
CA ALA A 116 -7.08 -8.27 -11.48
C ALA A 116 -7.06 -9.79 -11.27
N GLY A 117 -6.28 -10.25 -10.31
CA GLY A 117 -6.26 -11.66 -9.94
C GLY A 117 -7.59 -12.15 -9.37
N ASP A 118 -7.72 -13.46 -9.26
CA ASP A 118 -8.91 -14.10 -8.69
C ASP A 118 -9.14 -13.63 -7.25
N LEU A 119 -10.39 -13.46 -6.90
CA LEU A 119 -10.79 -13.13 -5.54
C LEU A 119 -10.67 -14.37 -4.64
N VAL A 120 -10.41 -14.14 -3.35
CA VAL A 120 -10.49 -15.19 -2.33
C VAL A 120 -11.92 -15.72 -2.21
N ASP A 121 -12.06 -16.95 -1.71
CA ASP A 121 -13.36 -17.53 -1.41
C ASP A 121 -14.12 -16.61 -0.43
N ASN A 122 -15.42 -16.45 -0.71
CA ASN A 122 -16.29 -15.60 0.10
C ASN A 122 -15.83 -14.12 0.19
N ALA A 123 -15.29 -13.59 -0.89
CA ALA A 123 -14.70 -12.26 -0.97
C ALA A 123 -15.59 -11.13 -0.41
N ALA A 124 -16.92 -11.26 -0.54
CA ALA A 124 -17.85 -10.27 0.02
C ALA A 124 -17.75 -10.12 1.54
N HIS A 125 -17.32 -11.17 2.25
CA HIS A 125 -17.12 -11.18 3.70
C HIS A 125 -15.64 -11.11 4.11
N THR A 126 -14.72 -11.12 3.13
CA THR A 126 -13.27 -11.06 3.32
C THR A 126 -12.66 -9.85 2.61
N TYR A 127 -13.34 -8.70 2.70
CA TYR A 127 -12.87 -7.39 2.22
C TYR A 127 -12.64 -7.30 0.71
N GLY A 128 -13.15 -8.23 -0.10
CA GLY A 128 -12.95 -8.23 -1.56
C GLY A 128 -11.49 -8.39 -1.98
N LEU A 129 -10.67 -9.05 -1.17
CA LEU A 129 -9.25 -9.26 -1.48
C LEU A 129 -9.09 -10.24 -2.65
N THR A 130 -8.08 -9.99 -3.47
CA THR A 130 -7.58 -11.01 -4.40
C THR A 130 -6.74 -12.04 -3.64
N THR A 131 -6.59 -13.24 -4.20
CA THR A 131 -5.69 -14.28 -3.65
C THR A 131 -4.27 -13.76 -3.47
N PHE A 132 -3.78 -12.95 -4.41
CA PHE A 132 -2.48 -12.29 -4.30
C PHE A 132 -2.43 -11.32 -3.10
N ALA A 133 -3.44 -10.46 -2.94
CA ALA A 133 -3.48 -9.51 -1.83
C ALA A 133 -3.55 -10.22 -0.46
N ALA A 134 -4.33 -11.29 -0.36
CA ALA A 134 -4.40 -12.11 0.84
C ALA A 134 -3.06 -12.79 1.16
N SER A 135 -2.36 -13.31 0.13
CA SER A 135 -1.05 -13.97 0.30
C SER A 135 0.05 -13.06 0.83
N LEU A 136 -0.07 -11.73 0.68
CA LEU A 136 0.91 -10.77 1.21
C LEU A 136 1.00 -10.80 2.74
N ASN A 137 -0.05 -11.27 3.41
CA ASN A 137 -0.10 -11.40 4.87
C ASN A 137 0.19 -12.82 5.38
N GLU A 138 0.45 -13.75 4.49
CA GLU A 138 0.85 -15.11 4.87
C GLU A 138 2.25 -15.13 5.46
N ILE A 139 2.43 -16.01 6.44
CA ILE A 139 3.76 -16.35 6.95
C ILE A 139 4.15 -17.65 6.28
N THR A 140 4.98 -17.56 5.25
CA THR A 140 5.44 -18.71 4.49
C THR A 140 6.44 -19.56 5.29
N GLU A 141 6.67 -20.81 4.89
CA GLU A 141 7.69 -21.67 5.50
C GLU A 141 9.11 -21.06 5.45
N LEU A 142 9.38 -20.19 4.46
CA LEU A 142 10.66 -19.48 4.38
C LEU A 142 10.81 -18.41 5.48
N GLU A 143 9.72 -17.92 6.02
CA GLU A 143 9.65 -16.83 6.99
C GLU A 143 9.37 -17.30 8.41
N LYS A 144 8.83 -18.50 8.55
CA LYS A 144 8.49 -19.12 9.83
C LYS A 144 9.70 -19.13 10.77
N GLY A 145 9.52 -18.54 11.95
CA GLY A 145 10.59 -18.39 12.94
C GLY A 145 11.67 -17.34 12.60
N LYS A 146 11.56 -16.62 11.47
CA LYS A 146 12.53 -15.60 11.06
C LYS A 146 12.00 -14.18 11.12
N LEU A 147 10.73 -14.00 11.45
CA LEU A 147 10.13 -12.66 11.55
C LEU A 147 10.46 -12.02 12.89
N PRO A 148 10.63 -10.68 12.93
CA PRO A 148 10.76 -9.99 14.20
C PRO A 148 9.45 -10.10 15.00
N PRO A 149 9.51 -10.10 16.33
CA PRO A 149 8.32 -10.19 17.18
C PRO A 149 7.38 -8.98 17.03
N THR A 150 7.80 -7.96 16.28
CA THR A 150 7.02 -6.75 15.95
C THR A 150 6.46 -6.76 14.53
N ASP A 151 6.59 -7.87 13.79
CA ASP A 151 6.05 -7.95 12.43
C ASP A 151 4.52 -7.78 12.44
N CYS A 152 4.00 -6.94 11.54
CA CYS A 152 2.57 -6.64 11.50
C CYS A 152 1.70 -7.87 11.21
N ARG A 153 2.23 -8.88 10.54
CA ARG A 153 1.55 -10.15 10.29
C ARG A 153 1.30 -10.97 11.57
N LEU A 154 2.00 -10.65 12.66
CA LEU A 154 1.80 -11.26 13.98
C LEU A 154 0.76 -10.48 14.83
N ARG A 155 0.20 -9.39 14.32
CA ARG A 155 -0.79 -8.59 15.06
C ARG A 155 -2.08 -9.37 15.27
N PRO A 156 -2.53 -9.55 16.52
CA PRO A 156 -3.73 -10.33 16.81
C PRO A 156 -5.02 -9.67 16.31
N ASP A 157 -5.11 -8.35 16.36
CA ASP A 157 -6.26 -7.59 15.88
C ASP A 157 -6.44 -7.74 14.35
N GLN A 158 -5.36 -7.67 13.61
CA GLN A 158 -5.38 -7.84 12.16
C GLN A 158 -5.74 -9.29 11.79
N ARG A 159 -5.16 -10.29 12.46
CA ARG A 159 -5.47 -11.70 12.24
C ARG A 159 -6.93 -12.03 12.51
N ALA A 160 -7.49 -11.53 13.60
CA ALA A 160 -8.91 -11.71 13.89
C ALA A 160 -9.79 -11.06 12.82
N ALA A 161 -9.45 -9.83 12.37
CA ALA A 161 -10.17 -9.14 11.31
C ALA A 161 -10.14 -9.91 9.99
N GLU A 162 -8.99 -10.44 9.58
CA GLU A 162 -8.84 -11.26 8.37
C GLU A 162 -9.68 -12.54 8.40
N MET A 163 -9.89 -13.12 9.58
CA MET A 163 -10.78 -14.26 9.79
C MET A 163 -12.26 -13.90 9.90
N GLY A 164 -12.61 -12.60 9.80
CA GLY A 164 -13.98 -12.12 9.92
C GLY A 164 -14.47 -11.94 11.36
N ASP A 165 -13.64 -12.21 12.37
CA ASP A 165 -13.96 -12.01 13.78
C ASP A 165 -13.69 -10.55 14.19
N LEU A 166 -14.61 -9.67 13.82
CA LEU A 166 -14.47 -8.23 14.04
C LEU A 166 -14.60 -7.85 15.52
N GLU A 167 -15.31 -8.63 16.33
CA GLU A 167 -15.45 -8.39 17.77
C GLU A 167 -14.11 -8.61 18.48
N THR A 168 -13.50 -9.76 18.27
CA THR A 168 -12.16 -10.06 18.79
C THR A 168 -11.11 -9.07 18.25
N ALA A 169 -11.20 -8.69 16.98
CA ALA A 169 -10.30 -7.71 16.37
C ALA A 169 -10.36 -6.36 17.13
N GLU A 170 -11.55 -5.84 17.40
CA GLU A 170 -11.70 -4.56 18.10
C GLU A 170 -11.20 -4.62 19.57
N ILE A 171 -11.42 -5.74 20.26
CA ILE A 171 -10.90 -5.96 21.62
C ILE A 171 -9.36 -5.91 21.61
N TRP A 172 -8.72 -6.62 20.69
CA TRP A 172 -7.26 -6.63 20.59
C TRP A 172 -6.68 -5.30 20.16
N LYS A 173 -7.33 -4.62 19.22
CA LYS A 173 -6.94 -3.28 18.80
C LYS A 173 -6.92 -2.31 19.97
N ALA A 174 -8.00 -2.28 20.78
CA ALA A 174 -8.08 -1.42 21.95
C ALA A 174 -6.95 -1.71 22.96
N LYS A 175 -6.64 -2.99 23.21
CA LYS A 175 -5.52 -3.40 24.09
C LYS A 175 -4.18 -2.96 23.57
N LEU A 176 -3.90 -3.19 22.27
CA LEU A 176 -2.63 -2.81 21.62
C LEU A 176 -2.43 -1.29 21.63
N GLU A 177 -3.48 -0.52 21.36
CA GLU A 177 -3.45 0.95 21.43
C GLU A 177 -3.21 1.47 22.85
N ALA A 178 -3.86 0.88 23.86
CA ALA A 178 -3.63 1.24 25.24
C ALA A 178 -2.18 0.97 25.67
N SER A 179 -1.66 -0.21 25.33
CA SER A 179 -0.26 -0.59 25.59
C SER A 179 0.72 0.33 24.86
N GLN A 180 0.45 0.69 23.61
CA GLN A 180 1.26 1.64 22.85
C GLN A 180 1.29 3.03 23.51
N ARG A 181 0.13 3.54 23.95
CA ARG A 181 0.05 4.83 24.67
C ARG A 181 0.86 4.82 25.96
N THR A 182 0.79 3.74 26.71
CA THR A 182 1.57 3.58 27.96
C THR A 182 3.07 3.60 27.67
N ARG A 183 3.54 2.76 26.76
CA ARG A 183 4.99 2.72 26.37
C ARG A 183 5.48 4.08 25.86
N ARG A 184 4.67 4.77 25.06
CA ARG A 184 5.01 6.09 24.54
C ARG A 184 5.16 7.13 25.67
N LYS A 185 4.20 7.15 26.59
CA LYS A 185 4.25 8.04 27.76
C LYS A 185 5.49 7.78 28.61
N GLU A 186 5.77 6.52 28.93
CA GLU A 186 6.96 6.14 29.69
C GLU A 186 8.27 6.50 28.98
N ALA A 187 8.32 6.37 27.66
CA ALA A 187 9.48 6.76 26.87
C ALA A 187 9.69 8.29 26.88
N GLU A 188 8.61 9.06 26.80
CA GLU A 188 8.64 10.53 26.93
C GLU A 188 9.13 10.96 28.32
N GLU A 189 8.61 10.34 29.39
CA GLU A 189 9.02 10.61 30.77
C GLU A 189 10.52 10.29 31.01
N ARG A 190 11.05 9.27 30.33
CA ARG A 190 12.47 8.92 30.38
C ARG A 190 13.36 9.78 29.45
N GLY A 191 12.78 10.71 28.69
CA GLY A 191 13.50 11.51 27.69
C GLY A 191 14.05 10.69 26.53
N GLN A 192 13.43 9.55 26.24
CA GLN A 192 13.82 8.61 25.17
C GLN A 192 12.77 8.58 24.05
N PRO A 193 12.73 9.56 23.15
CA PRO A 193 11.78 9.57 22.06
C PRO A 193 12.02 8.35 21.15
N HIS A 194 10.93 7.84 20.58
CA HIS A 194 11.02 6.72 19.65
C HIS A 194 11.95 7.04 18.48
N LYS A 195 12.87 6.12 18.19
CA LYS A 195 13.74 6.19 17.02
C LYS A 195 13.53 4.93 16.16
N PRO A 196 13.29 5.07 14.84
CA PRO A 196 13.20 3.93 13.95
C PRO A 196 14.45 3.05 14.01
N ARG A 197 14.26 1.76 14.26
CA ARG A 197 15.38 0.84 14.44
C ARG A 197 16.13 0.59 13.13
N TRP A 198 15.39 0.25 12.08
CA TRP A 198 15.98 -0.16 10.81
C TRP A 198 15.99 0.92 9.74
N PHE A 199 15.50 2.09 10.04
CA PHE A 199 15.48 3.20 9.11
C PHE A 199 16.29 4.37 9.64
N VAL A 200 16.86 5.12 8.72
CA VAL A 200 17.57 6.37 9.00
C VAL A 200 17.01 7.46 8.10
N LYS A 201 16.74 8.61 8.71
CA LYS A 201 16.38 9.81 7.95
C LYS A 201 17.63 10.29 7.21
N VAL A 202 17.48 10.54 5.91
CA VAL A 202 18.53 11.09 5.06
C VAL A 202 18.15 12.48 4.61
N GLU A 203 19.13 13.36 4.45
CA GLU A 203 18.93 14.68 3.87
C GLU A 203 18.73 14.55 2.36
N GLY A 204 17.80 15.35 1.79
CA GLY A 204 17.68 15.50 0.36
C GLY A 204 16.60 14.68 -0.34
N GLY A 205 15.34 15.05 -0.11
CA GLY A 205 14.36 14.99 -1.21
C GLY A 205 14.49 16.33 -1.96
N ASP A 206 14.39 16.30 -3.27
CA ASP A 206 14.51 17.49 -4.12
C ASP A 206 13.47 18.59 -3.80
N ASP A 207 12.41 18.26 -3.07
CA ASP A 207 11.30 19.13 -2.70
C ASP A 207 11.18 19.37 -1.18
N GLY A 208 12.22 19.12 -0.39
CA GLY A 208 12.18 19.23 1.07
C GLY A 208 11.40 18.10 1.77
N GLU A 209 11.06 17.04 1.04
CA GLU A 209 10.40 15.87 1.59
C GLU A 209 11.31 15.09 2.54
N GLU A 210 10.70 14.54 3.57
CA GLU A 210 11.38 13.68 4.53
C GLU A 210 11.63 12.29 3.92
N VAL A 211 12.88 11.94 3.70
CA VAL A 211 13.27 10.66 3.10
C VAL A 211 13.91 9.75 4.14
N TRP A 212 13.40 8.53 4.22
CA TRP A 212 13.92 7.48 5.09
C TRP A 212 14.50 6.34 4.26
N LYS A 213 15.71 5.89 4.61
CA LYS A 213 16.36 4.73 3.97
C LYS A 213 16.54 3.60 4.96
N LEU A 214 16.46 2.36 4.46
CA LEU A 214 16.78 1.18 5.24
C LEU A 214 18.28 1.22 5.60
N LYS A 215 18.58 0.96 6.88
CA LYS A 215 19.97 0.78 7.34
C LYS A 215 20.53 -0.51 6.77
N GLY A 216 21.72 -0.45 6.21
CA GLY A 216 22.52 -1.61 5.85
C GLY A 216 23.52 -2.01 6.94
N GLY A 217 24.26 -3.09 6.69
CA GLY A 217 25.32 -3.56 7.57
C GLY A 217 24.83 -4.50 8.67
N LYS A 218 25.71 -4.85 9.61
CA LYS A 218 25.51 -5.94 10.57
C LYS A 218 24.26 -5.83 11.46
N GLU A 219 23.71 -4.64 11.61
CA GLU A 219 22.51 -4.33 12.41
C GLU A 219 21.31 -3.95 11.51
N GLY A 220 21.39 -4.22 10.20
CA GLY A 220 20.31 -4.02 9.27
C GLY A 220 19.23 -5.08 9.40
N TYR A 221 18.01 -4.75 8.95
CA TYR A 221 16.87 -5.67 9.00
C TYR A 221 17.16 -7.01 8.32
N TRP A 222 17.74 -6.98 7.12
CA TRP A 222 17.97 -8.19 6.33
C TRP A 222 19.05 -9.08 6.93
N GLU A 223 20.06 -8.50 7.56
CA GLU A 223 21.11 -9.23 8.24
C GLU A 223 20.62 -9.88 9.54
N GLU A 224 19.77 -9.18 10.32
CA GLU A 224 19.13 -9.76 11.51
C GLU A 224 18.16 -10.88 11.11
N ARG A 225 17.37 -10.67 10.06
CA ARG A 225 16.45 -11.68 9.51
C ARG A 225 17.20 -12.92 9.01
N ALA A 226 18.30 -12.75 8.29
CA ALA A 226 19.11 -13.87 7.80
C ALA A 226 19.68 -14.73 8.95
N LYS A 227 20.00 -14.11 10.09
CA LYS A 227 20.47 -14.80 11.30
C LYS A 227 19.32 -15.43 12.10
N GLY A 228 18.09 -15.00 11.90
CA GLY A 228 16.94 -15.37 12.73
C GLY A 228 17.02 -14.85 14.17
N THR A 229 17.81 -13.81 14.42
CA THR A 229 18.03 -13.23 15.76
C THR A 229 17.61 -11.78 15.78
N TRP A 230 16.72 -11.42 16.71
CA TRP A 230 16.16 -10.09 16.86
C TRP A 230 16.58 -9.48 18.20
N THR A 231 17.89 -9.37 18.41
CA THR A 231 18.45 -8.89 19.68
C THR A 231 17.98 -7.50 20.02
N GLY A 232 17.39 -7.33 21.20
CA GLY A 232 16.89 -6.03 21.68
C GLY A 232 15.62 -5.54 20.97
N VAL A 233 14.91 -6.42 20.22
CA VAL A 233 13.55 -6.14 19.72
C VAL A 233 12.57 -6.67 20.77
N GLU A 234 11.86 -5.74 21.41
CA GLU A 234 10.83 -6.08 22.39
C GLU A 234 9.62 -6.69 21.67
N ASN A 235 9.08 -7.77 22.24
CA ASN A 235 7.82 -8.30 21.76
C ASN A 235 6.65 -7.48 22.31
N ILE A 236 6.13 -6.58 21.50
CA ILE A 236 5.00 -5.71 21.84
C ILE A 236 3.63 -6.34 21.55
N LEU A 237 3.61 -7.60 21.09
CA LEU A 237 2.41 -8.34 20.69
C LEU A 237 2.19 -9.60 21.55
N THR A 238 2.87 -9.74 22.70
CA THR A 238 3.08 -10.97 23.48
C THR A 238 1.82 -11.61 24.08
N GLU A 239 0.70 -10.93 24.15
CA GLU A 239 -0.47 -11.48 24.83
C GLU A 239 -1.30 -12.45 23.98
N TYR A 240 -0.90 -12.70 22.74
CA TYR A 240 -1.65 -13.56 21.80
C TYR A 240 -1.11 -15.01 21.68
N SER A 241 -0.08 -15.40 22.40
CA SER A 241 0.52 -16.72 22.29
C SER A 241 -0.36 -17.90 22.82
N GLY A 242 -1.65 -17.73 22.94
CA GLY A 242 -2.57 -18.64 23.63
C GLY A 242 -3.59 -19.42 22.78
N ARG A 243 -3.55 -19.33 21.44
CA ARG A 243 -4.31 -20.25 20.56
C ARG A 243 -3.44 -20.71 19.42
N GLU A 244 -2.65 -21.72 19.66
CA GLU A 244 -2.26 -22.63 18.59
C GLU A 244 -3.55 -23.31 18.14
N THR A 245 -3.98 -23.05 16.94
CA THR A 245 -5.01 -23.84 16.28
C THR A 245 -4.40 -25.21 16.01
N GLU A 246 -4.92 -26.24 16.70
CA GLU A 246 -4.82 -27.63 16.27
C GLU A 246 -5.38 -27.83 14.85
#